data_39a9722653d6eac5d33780c1b3068730
#
_entry.id   39a9722653d6eac5d33780c1b3068730
#
_cell.length_a   1.000
_cell.length_b   1.000
_cell.length_c   1.000
_cell.angle_alpha   90.00
_cell.angle_beta   90.00
_cell.angle_gamma   90.00
#
_symmetry.space_group_name_H-M   'P 1'
#
loop_
_entity.id
_entity.type
_entity.pdbx_description
1 polymer ?
#
loop_
_entity_poly.entity_id
_entity_poly.type
_entity_poly.pdbx_seq_one_letter_code
_entity_poly.pdbx_strand_id
1 'polypeptide(L)'
;QISPTFMQDENTFYTVCDDSPANNQDGISIFPNVNIKEIYDKLIASRAIFQDQNIRVTLHTQKDEANTGNNPIDITQDFTNVTAYTQEIWARIINIDVSEGDLQCLGFAQVAELYVEPRPVAYPVTIERQCDGGAGDDSQDGIYPFDTSNIVTTLLTNPDTGVIQDESILTITYFNEDGTEIPAASFAPTFETTSQTVTIRVE
;
A
#
# COMPACT_ATOMS: atom_id res chain seq x y z
N GLN A 1 -17.90 30.65 18.82
CA GLN A 1 -17.10 29.39 18.82
C GLN A 1 -17.50 28.65 17.57
N ILE A 2 -16.72 28.81 16.49
CA ILE A 2 -16.92 28.04 15.26
C ILE A 2 -16.26 26.73 15.53
N SER A 3 -17.07 25.69 15.79
CA SER A 3 -16.62 24.33 15.71
C SER A 3 -16.53 24.03 14.21
N PRO A 4 -15.36 23.80 13.62
CA PRO A 4 -15.30 23.33 12.25
C PRO A 4 -15.91 21.93 12.24
N THR A 5 -17.14 21.83 11.84
CA THR A 5 -17.72 20.55 11.44
C THR A 5 -17.08 20.25 10.08
N PHE A 6 -15.88 19.68 10.10
CA PHE A 6 -15.37 19.00 8.93
C PHE A 6 -16.40 17.92 8.60
N MET A 7 -16.91 17.94 7.40
CA MET A 7 -17.78 16.86 6.94
C MET A 7 -16.98 15.57 6.98
N GLN A 8 -17.22 14.76 8.02
CA GLN A 8 -16.64 13.42 8.18
C GLN A 8 -17.27 12.39 7.23
N ASP A 9 -17.87 12.84 6.13
CA ASP A 9 -18.68 11.95 5.32
C ASP A 9 -17.90 11.11 4.31
N GLU A 10 -16.61 11.33 4.12
CA GLU A 10 -15.77 10.39 3.39
C GLU A 10 -14.35 10.52 3.92
N ASN A 11 -13.90 9.54 4.69
CA ASN A 11 -12.47 9.28 4.87
C ASN A 11 -11.89 9.10 3.47
N THR A 12 -11.29 10.13 2.94
CA THR A 12 -10.63 10.04 1.66
C THR A 12 -9.32 9.31 1.90
N PHE A 13 -9.31 8.02 1.55
CA PHE A 13 -8.10 7.22 1.54
C PHE A 13 -7.39 7.46 0.20
N TYR A 14 -6.13 7.76 0.26
CA TYR A 14 -5.25 7.74 -0.89
C TYR A 14 -4.28 6.60 -0.71
N THR A 15 -4.27 5.68 -1.66
CA THR A 15 -3.40 4.50 -1.63
C THR A 15 -2.35 4.62 -2.72
N VAL A 16 -1.10 4.33 -2.37
CA VAL A 16 0.01 4.13 -3.30
C VAL A 16 0.71 2.81 -2.95
N CYS A 17 1.32 2.18 -3.95
CA CYS A 17 2.16 1.02 -3.68
C CYS A 17 3.47 1.46 -3.02
N ASP A 18 4.02 0.59 -2.18
CA ASP A 18 5.37 0.72 -1.65
C ASP A 18 6.37 0.45 -2.78
N ASP A 19 6.84 1.51 -3.44
CA ASP A 19 7.71 1.43 -4.62
C ASP A 19 8.97 2.29 -4.49
N SER A 20 9.33 2.66 -3.27
CA SER A 20 10.55 3.38 -2.99
C SER A 20 11.76 2.64 -3.59
N PRO A 21 12.59 3.28 -4.41
CA PRO A 21 13.73 2.62 -5.05
C PRO A 21 14.77 2.11 -4.06
N ALA A 22 14.76 2.58 -2.82
CA ALA A 22 15.71 2.17 -1.79
C ALA A 22 15.24 0.94 -1.00
N ASN A 23 13.93 0.81 -0.75
CA ASN A 23 13.33 -0.30 -0.03
C ASN A 23 11.82 -0.33 -0.33
N ASN A 24 11.35 -1.36 -0.99
CA ASN A 24 9.96 -1.52 -1.41
C ASN A 24 9.07 -2.19 -0.35
N GLN A 25 9.50 -2.24 0.90
CA GLN A 25 8.79 -2.86 2.02
C GLN A 25 8.95 -2.09 3.34
N ASP A 26 9.26 -0.81 3.28
CA ASP A 26 9.41 0.01 4.48
C ASP A 26 8.15 0.84 4.82
N GLY A 27 7.14 0.77 3.98
CA GLY A 27 5.90 1.52 4.14
C GLY A 27 6.07 3.02 3.86
N ILE A 28 7.16 3.42 3.20
CA ILE A 28 7.44 4.81 2.82
C ILE A 28 7.36 4.93 1.30
N SER A 29 6.51 5.83 0.82
CA SER A 29 6.33 6.05 -0.62
C SER A 29 6.02 7.52 -0.92
N ILE A 30 5.98 7.85 -2.21
CA ILE A 30 5.73 9.21 -2.68
C ILE A 30 4.26 9.32 -3.11
N PHE A 31 3.53 10.21 -2.46
CA PHE A 31 2.18 10.61 -2.86
C PHE A 31 2.28 11.79 -3.82
N PRO A 32 1.76 11.69 -5.05
CA PRO A 32 1.73 12.80 -5.99
C PRO A 32 1.06 14.04 -5.38
N ASN A 33 1.58 15.21 -5.67
CA ASN A 33 1.05 16.48 -5.14
C ASN A 33 -0.44 16.67 -5.45
N VAL A 34 -0.95 16.07 -6.52
CA VAL A 34 -2.37 16.11 -6.89
C VAL A 34 -3.27 15.53 -5.77
N ASN A 35 -2.83 14.49 -5.07
CA ASN A 35 -3.57 13.86 -3.98
C ASN A 35 -3.65 14.81 -2.77
N ILE A 36 -2.52 15.39 -2.40
CA ILE A 36 -2.44 16.33 -1.28
C ILE A 36 -3.22 17.61 -1.59
N LYS A 37 -3.11 18.08 -2.83
CA LYS A 37 -3.87 19.25 -3.30
C LYS A 37 -5.37 18.99 -3.33
N GLU A 38 -5.81 17.78 -3.68
CA GLU A 38 -7.22 17.41 -3.67
C GLU A 38 -7.82 17.48 -2.26
N ILE A 39 -7.08 17.02 -1.23
CA ILE A 39 -7.50 17.18 0.18
C ILE A 39 -7.70 18.65 0.49
N TYR A 40 -6.72 19.49 0.15
CA TYR A 40 -6.79 20.91 0.36
C TYR A 40 -7.97 21.56 -0.37
N ASP A 41 -8.16 21.24 -1.65
CA ASP A 41 -9.24 21.81 -2.49
C ASP A 41 -10.63 21.41 -1.97
N LYS A 42 -10.81 20.18 -1.50
CA LYS A 42 -12.06 19.74 -0.85
C LYS A 42 -12.35 20.53 0.42
N LEU A 43 -11.34 20.80 1.24
CA LEU A 43 -11.48 21.64 2.44
C LEU A 43 -11.86 23.09 2.10
N ILE A 44 -11.26 23.64 1.05
CA ILE A 44 -11.58 24.98 0.58
C ILE A 44 -12.98 25.02 -0.05
N ALA A 45 -13.40 24.00 -0.80
CA ALA A 45 -14.74 23.93 -1.40
C ALA A 45 -15.85 23.82 -0.34
N SER A 46 -15.61 23.09 0.76
CA SER A 46 -16.54 22.99 1.90
C SER A 46 -16.72 24.33 2.65
N ARG A 47 -15.92 25.33 2.31
CA ARG A 47 -15.87 26.68 2.86
C ARG A 47 -17.15 27.50 2.66
N ALA A 48 -18.13 27.02 1.90
CA ALA A 48 -19.40 27.75 1.66
C ALA A 48 -20.08 28.23 2.97
N ILE A 49 -19.77 27.63 4.11
CA ILE A 49 -20.25 28.01 5.45
C ILE A 49 -19.52 29.26 5.99
N PHE A 50 -18.34 29.63 5.40
CA PHE A 50 -17.47 30.69 5.89
C PHE A 50 -17.29 31.82 4.85
N GLN A 51 -18.27 32.03 3.97
CA GLN A 51 -18.16 32.94 2.81
C GLN A 51 -17.72 34.36 3.12
N ASP A 52 -17.96 34.82 4.36
CA ASP A 52 -17.63 36.17 4.83
C ASP A 52 -16.35 36.24 5.68
N GLN A 53 -15.57 35.13 5.76
CA GLN A 53 -14.36 35.08 6.58
C GLN A 53 -13.13 34.85 5.72
N ASN A 54 -12.09 35.60 5.99
CA ASN A 54 -10.78 35.36 5.36
C ASN A 54 -10.03 34.29 6.15
N ILE A 55 -10.04 33.05 5.63
CA ILE A 55 -9.44 31.90 6.29
C ILE A 55 -8.16 31.45 5.59
N ARG A 56 -7.22 30.95 6.38
CA ARG A 56 -6.05 30.22 5.90
C ARG A 56 -6.15 28.77 6.36
N VAL A 57 -5.96 27.84 5.41
CA VAL A 57 -5.90 26.40 5.65
C VAL A 57 -4.47 25.92 5.44
N THR A 58 -3.99 25.06 6.32
CA THR A 58 -2.71 24.35 6.18
C THR A 58 -2.91 22.88 6.51
N LEU A 59 -2.13 22.00 5.86
CA LEU A 59 -2.11 20.57 6.14
C LEU A 59 -0.84 20.19 6.91
N HIS A 60 -0.94 19.20 7.77
CA HIS A 60 0.13 18.75 8.67
C HIS A 60 0.12 17.23 8.82
N THR A 61 1.26 16.67 9.17
CA THR A 61 1.42 15.22 9.40
C THR A 61 1.03 14.77 10.80
N GLN A 62 0.93 15.72 11.73
CA GLN A 62 0.66 15.43 13.15
C GLN A 62 -0.34 16.43 13.74
N LYS A 63 -1.12 15.96 14.71
CA LYS A 63 -2.09 16.76 15.44
C LYS A 63 -1.47 18.00 16.11
N ASP A 64 -0.33 17.81 16.75
CA ASP A 64 0.34 18.90 17.47
C ASP A 64 0.90 19.96 16.52
N GLU A 65 1.35 19.56 15.34
CA GLU A 65 1.75 20.50 14.28
C GLU A 65 0.56 21.29 13.75
N ALA A 66 -0.58 20.65 13.52
CA ALA A 66 -1.81 21.34 13.15
C ALA A 66 -2.27 22.31 14.24
N ASN A 67 -2.16 21.94 15.52
CA ASN A 67 -2.52 22.81 16.62
C ASN A 67 -1.61 24.04 16.71
N THR A 68 -0.30 23.88 16.51
CA THR A 68 0.68 24.97 16.61
C THR A 68 0.87 25.74 15.31
N GLY A 69 0.56 25.11 14.15
CA GLY A 69 0.80 25.66 12.81
C GLY A 69 2.23 25.48 12.32
N ASN A 70 3.01 24.62 12.96
CA ASN A 70 4.38 24.30 12.56
C ASN A 70 4.40 23.27 11.43
N ASN A 71 5.48 23.25 10.65
CA ASN A 71 5.78 22.26 9.62
C ASN A 71 4.59 21.96 8.68
N PRO A 72 3.97 22.97 8.04
CA PRO A 72 2.90 22.69 7.09
C PRO A 72 3.42 21.91 5.88
N ILE A 73 2.61 21.00 5.38
CA ILE A 73 2.89 20.26 4.13
C ILE A 73 2.83 21.24 2.96
N ASP A 74 3.83 21.19 2.09
CA ASP A 74 3.82 21.94 0.82
C ASP A 74 2.93 21.23 -0.20
N ILE A 75 1.73 21.75 -0.43
CA ILE A 75 0.75 21.19 -1.37
C ILE A 75 1.13 21.32 -2.85
N THR A 76 2.25 22.01 -3.15
CA THR A 76 2.74 22.19 -4.52
C THR A 76 3.79 21.15 -4.92
N GLN A 77 4.25 20.36 -3.97
CA GLN A 77 5.25 19.30 -4.16
C GLN A 77 4.66 17.93 -3.87
N ASP A 78 5.27 16.90 -4.44
CA ASP A 78 5.01 15.53 -4.05
C ASP A 78 5.34 15.34 -2.56
N PHE A 79 4.55 14.54 -1.88
CA PHE A 79 4.66 14.33 -0.45
C PHE A 79 5.16 12.91 -0.16
N THR A 80 6.24 12.78 0.59
CA THR A 80 6.69 11.48 1.14
C THR A 80 6.15 11.33 2.54
N ASN A 81 5.43 10.21 2.82
CA ASN A 81 4.94 9.95 4.17
C ASN A 81 6.11 9.79 5.17
N VAL A 82 5.88 10.21 6.40
CA VAL A 82 6.88 10.14 7.49
C VAL A 82 6.56 9.04 8.50
N THR A 83 5.35 8.50 8.43
CA THR A 83 4.92 7.34 9.23
C THR A 83 4.68 6.18 8.28
N ALA A 84 5.34 5.04 8.55
CA ALA A 84 5.25 3.87 7.70
C ALA A 84 3.81 3.34 7.56
N TYR A 85 3.46 2.91 6.37
CA TYR A 85 2.19 2.32 5.94
C TYR A 85 0.99 3.26 6.04
N THR A 86 0.73 3.86 7.18
CA THR A 86 -0.45 4.71 7.40
C THR A 86 -0.07 6.07 7.93
N GLN A 87 -0.39 7.13 7.19
CA GLN A 87 -0.11 8.52 7.53
C GLN A 87 -1.40 9.31 7.68
N GLU A 88 -1.69 9.80 8.87
CA GLU A 88 -2.77 10.76 9.09
C GLU A 88 -2.40 12.13 8.51
N ILE A 89 -3.39 12.79 7.90
CA ILE A 89 -3.29 14.18 7.47
C ILE A 89 -4.24 15.04 8.31
N TRP A 90 -3.68 16.02 8.95
CA TRP A 90 -4.37 16.98 9.81
C TRP A 90 -4.49 18.33 9.14
N ALA A 91 -5.68 18.91 9.13
CA ALA A 91 -5.89 20.27 8.66
C ALA A 91 -5.96 21.24 9.85
N ARG A 92 -5.39 22.42 9.64
CA ARG A 92 -5.54 23.60 10.50
C ARG A 92 -6.26 24.69 9.73
N ILE A 93 -7.27 25.32 10.33
CA ILE A 93 -7.98 26.46 9.78
C ILE A 93 -7.89 27.61 10.78
N ILE A 94 -7.47 28.78 10.31
CA ILE A 94 -7.46 30.00 11.10
C ILE A 94 -8.19 31.13 10.37
N ASN A 95 -8.88 31.98 11.11
CA ASN A 95 -9.39 33.26 10.58
C ASN A 95 -8.26 34.30 10.67
N ILE A 96 -7.88 34.88 9.52
CA ILE A 96 -6.77 35.83 9.41
C ILE A 96 -7.23 37.31 9.52
N ASP A 97 -8.53 37.56 9.59
CA ASP A 97 -9.07 38.93 9.80
C ASP A 97 -8.98 39.35 11.27
N VAL A 98 -8.69 38.41 12.17
CA VAL A 98 -8.56 38.69 13.61
C VAL A 98 -7.09 38.91 13.93
N SER A 99 -6.75 40.10 14.46
CA SER A 99 -5.38 40.45 14.81
C SER A 99 -4.78 39.54 15.90
N GLU A 100 -3.45 39.32 15.83
CA GLU A 100 -2.71 38.61 16.88
C GLU A 100 -2.96 39.31 18.24
N GLY A 101 -3.58 38.60 19.18
CA GLY A 101 -3.93 39.11 20.50
C GLY A 101 -5.41 38.98 20.83
N ASP A 102 -6.30 39.01 19.86
CA ASP A 102 -7.67 38.57 20.02
C ASP A 102 -7.74 37.06 19.79
N LEU A 103 -8.65 36.36 20.46
CA LEU A 103 -8.83 34.93 20.35
C LEU A 103 -9.02 34.51 18.86
N GLN A 104 -7.93 34.17 18.19
CA GLN A 104 -8.01 33.62 16.83
C GLN A 104 -8.88 32.37 16.88
N CYS A 105 -9.95 32.36 16.07
CA CYS A 105 -10.75 31.15 15.92
C CYS A 105 -9.91 30.10 15.16
N LEU A 106 -9.34 29.18 15.93
CA LEU A 106 -8.55 28.07 15.45
C LEU A 106 -9.42 26.79 15.43
N GLY A 107 -9.43 26.10 14.30
CA GLY A 107 -9.92 24.75 14.19
C GLY A 107 -8.85 23.82 13.62
N PHE A 108 -8.77 22.60 14.12
CA PHE A 108 -7.97 21.55 13.51
C PHE A 108 -8.66 20.20 13.65
N ALA A 109 -8.51 19.34 12.65
CA ALA A 109 -9.05 17.97 12.63
C ALA A 109 -8.25 17.08 11.69
N GLN A 110 -8.33 15.78 11.91
CA GLN A 110 -7.89 14.78 10.92
C GLN A 110 -8.85 14.85 9.72
N VAL A 111 -8.33 14.92 8.51
CA VAL A 111 -9.10 15.16 7.28
C VAL A 111 -8.88 14.10 6.21
N ALA A 112 -7.79 13.36 6.31
CA ALA A 112 -7.50 12.25 5.41
C ALA A 112 -6.54 11.25 6.06
N GLU A 113 -6.43 10.11 5.41
CA GLU A 113 -5.44 9.08 5.69
C GLU A 113 -4.78 8.66 4.38
N LEU A 114 -3.46 8.60 4.37
CA LEU A 114 -2.67 8.10 3.26
C LEU A 114 -2.21 6.70 3.61
N TYR A 115 -2.36 5.77 2.69
CA TYR A 115 -1.98 4.38 2.88
C TYR A 115 -0.94 3.95 1.85
N VAL A 116 0.15 3.34 2.33
CA VAL A 116 1.17 2.71 1.49
C VAL A 116 0.94 1.22 1.53
N GLU A 117 0.54 0.66 0.39
CA GLU A 117 0.27 -0.77 0.26
C GLU A 117 1.59 -1.53 0.05
N PRO A 118 1.92 -2.48 0.94
CA PRO A 118 3.13 -3.26 0.78
C PRO A 118 3.08 -4.11 -0.49
N ARG A 119 4.18 -4.17 -1.23
CA ARG A 119 4.28 -5.05 -2.40
C ARG A 119 4.37 -6.50 -2.00
N PRO A 120 3.69 -7.41 -2.69
CA PRO A 120 3.87 -8.84 -2.47
C PRO A 120 5.29 -9.27 -2.84
N VAL A 121 5.82 -10.22 -2.08
CA VAL A 121 7.15 -10.80 -2.28
C VAL A 121 7.03 -12.29 -2.52
N ALA A 122 7.63 -12.77 -3.61
CA ALA A 122 7.78 -14.17 -3.90
C ALA A 122 9.18 -14.64 -3.51
N TYR A 123 9.28 -15.56 -2.55
CA TYR A 123 10.55 -16.18 -2.18
C TYR A 123 10.81 -17.41 -3.05
N PRO A 124 12.03 -17.59 -3.57
CA PRO A 124 12.33 -18.73 -4.45
C PRO A 124 12.16 -20.05 -3.71
N VAL A 125 11.50 -21.00 -4.37
CA VAL A 125 11.30 -22.35 -3.88
C VAL A 125 12.06 -23.34 -4.76
N THR A 126 12.74 -24.29 -4.13
CA THR A 126 13.43 -25.37 -4.85
C THR A 126 12.79 -26.70 -4.49
N ILE A 127 12.35 -27.45 -5.49
CA ILE A 127 11.92 -28.84 -5.34
C ILE A 127 13.12 -29.74 -5.62
N GLU A 128 13.33 -30.70 -4.73
CA GLU A 128 14.43 -31.67 -4.91
C GLU A 128 14.21 -32.54 -6.16
N ARG A 129 15.32 -32.92 -6.77
CA ARG A 129 15.32 -33.82 -7.93
C ARG A 129 14.74 -35.16 -7.54
N GLN A 130 13.89 -35.68 -8.41
CA GLN A 130 13.30 -37.00 -8.30
C GLN A 130 13.87 -37.94 -9.38
N CYS A 131 13.78 -39.26 -9.12
CA CYS A 131 14.15 -40.24 -10.12
C CYS A 131 12.92 -40.59 -10.95
N ASP A 132 13.07 -40.50 -12.27
CA ASP A 132 12.11 -40.98 -13.24
C ASP A 132 11.96 -42.53 -13.07
N GLY A 133 10.73 -43.06 -13.06
CA GLY A 133 10.45 -44.45 -12.75
C GLY A 133 10.50 -44.80 -11.24
N GLY A 134 10.43 -43.80 -10.35
CA GLY A 134 10.34 -43.97 -8.90
C GLY A 134 8.94 -44.31 -8.39
N ALA A 135 8.76 -44.28 -7.07
CA ALA A 135 7.46 -44.53 -6.45
C ALA A 135 6.41 -43.52 -6.90
N GLY A 136 5.42 -43.98 -7.66
CA GLY A 136 4.35 -43.14 -8.22
C GLY A 136 4.48 -42.82 -9.71
N ASP A 137 5.57 -43.27 -10.35
CA ASP A 137 5.80 -43.13 -11.77
C ASP A 137 6.46 -44.40 -12.32
N ASP A 138 5.75 -45.10 -13.17
CA ASP A 138 6.18 -46.39 -13.75
C ASP A 138 6.86 -46.22 -15.12
N SER A 139 6.95 -45.00 -15.64
CA SER A 139 7.55 -44.68 -16.94
C SER A 139 9.01 -44.22 -16.80
N GLN A 140 9.73 -44.23 -17.91
CA GLN A 140 11.07 -43.65 -18.02
C GLN A 140 11.08 -42.67 -19.19
N ASP A 141 10.11 -41.74 -19.16
CA ASP A 141 9.87 -40.77 -20.23
C ASP A 141 10.41 -39.35 -19.92
N GLY A 142 11.04 -39.19 -18.77
CA GLY A 142 11.58 -37.91 -18.31
C GLY A 142 10.54 -37.02 -17.69
N ILE A 143 9.32 -37.49 -17.45
CA ILE A 143 8.23 -36.78 -16.81
C ILE A 143 8.02 -37.34 -15.40
N TYR A 144 7.89 -36.47 -14.41
CA TYR A 144 7.64 -36.86 -13.03
C TYR A 144 6.51 -36.02 -12.39
N PRO A 145 5.61 -36.64 -11.59
CA PRO A 145 4.55 -35.91 -10.86
C PRO A 145 5.12 -35.30 -9.57
N PHE A 146 5.58 -34.04 -9.67
CA PHE A 146 6.10 -33.31 -8.51
C PHE A 146 4.97 -32.87 -7.59
N ASP A 147 5.15 -33.07 -6.27
CA ASP A 147 4.26 -32.53 -5.25
C ASP A 147 4.45 -31.01 -5.15
N THR A 148 3.42 -30.28 -5.53
CA THR A 148 3.37 -28.81 -5.51
C THR A 148 2.41 -28.25 -4.47
N SER A 149 1.86 -29.12 -3.61
CA SER A 149 0.81 -28.76 -2.64
C SER A 149 1.18 -27.63 -1.67
N ASN A 150 2.47 -27.50 -1.33
CA ASN A 150 2.97 -26.52 -0.36
C ASN A 150 3.77 -25.37 -1.00
N ILE A 151 3.85 -25.32 -2.33
CA ILE A 151 4.71 -24.33 -3.00
C ILE A 151 4.24 -22.91 -2.72
N VAL A 152 2.95 -22.63 -2.79
CA VAL A 152 2.40 -21.30 -2.55
C VAL A 152 2.71 -20.84 -1.12
N THR A 153 2.45 -21.67 -0.13
CA THR A 153 2.77 -21.36 1.27
C THR A 153 4.26 -21.05 1.46
N THR A 154 5.12 -21.85 0.85
CA THR A 154 6.58 -21.65 0.95
C THR A 154 7.02 -20.37 0.23
N LEU A 155 6.47 -20.13 -0.98
CA LEU A 155 6.73 -18.93 -1.79
C LEU A 155 6.35 -17.64 -1.07
N LEU A 156 5.26 -17.65 -0.29
CA LEU A 156 4.74 -16.49 0.43
C LEU A 156 5.31 -16.35 1.84
N THR A 157 6.09 -17.34 2.32
CA THR A 157 6.69 -17.31 3.65
C THR A 157 8.05 -16.62 3.60
N ASN A 158 8.22 -15.57 4.40
CA ASN A 158 9.52 -14.94 4.58
C ASN A 158 10.48 -15.94 5.30
N PRO A 159 11.59 -16.34 4.68
CA PRO A 159 12.48 -17.37 5.26
C PRO A 159 13.20 -16.91 6.53
N ASP A 160 13.36 -15.61 6.74
CA ASP A 160 14.08 -15.06 7.90
C ASP A 160 13.18 -14.89 9.12
N THR A 161 11.90 -14.56 8.91
CA THR A 161 10.95 -14.23 9.98
C THR A 161 9.87 -15.28 10.18
N GLY A 162 9.61 -16.14 9.19
CA GLY A 162 8.51 -17.10 9.18
C GLY A 162 7.13 -16.47 8.98
N VAL A 163 7.07 -15.18 8.68
CA VAL A 163 5.78 -14.49 8.40
C VAL A 163 5.27 -14.90 7.03
N ILE A 164 4.00 -15.27 6.96
CA ILE A 164 3.31 -15.66 5.74
C ILE A 164 2.44 -14.49 5.26
N GLN A 165 2.56 -14.12 3.98
CA GLN A 165 1.68 -13.14 3.36
C GLN A 165 0.27 -13.72 3.16
N ASP A 166 -0.75 -12.88 3.25
CA ASP A 166 -2.15 -13.30 3.09
C ASP A 166 -2.45 -13.62 1.61
N GLU A 167 -2.53 -14.91 1.29
CA GLU A 167 -2.84 -15.39 -0.07
C GLU A 167 -4.20 -14.90 -0.58
N SER A 168 -5.15 -14.62 0.30
CA SER A 168 -6.52 -14.26 -0.10
C SER A 168 -6.63 -12.93 -0.85
N ILE A 169 -5.63 -12.06 -0.71
CA ILE A 169 -5.56 -10.75 -1.36
C ILE A 169 -4.62 -10.72 -2.56
N LEU A 170 -3.99 -11.86 -2.88
CA LEU A 170 -2.96 -11.97 -3.92
C LEU A 170 -3.49 -12.73 -5.14
N THR A 171 -2.98 -12.35 -6.31
CA THR A 171 -3.15 -13.11 -7.54
C THR A 171 -1.86 -13.85 -7.86
N ILE A 172 -1.93 -15.18 -7.99
CA ILE A 172 -0.78 -16.03 -8.26
C ILE A 172 -0.94 -16.67 -9.64
N THR A 173 0.04 -16.46 -10.51
CA THR A 173 0.05 -16.98 -11.88
C THR A 173 1.34 -17.77 -12.12
N TYR A 174 1.23 -18.91 -12.78
CA TYR A 174 2.32 -19.84 -13.04
C TYR A 174 2.67 -19.88 -14.52
N PHE A 175 3.96 -19.92 -14.85
CA PHE A 175 4.44 -19.95 -16.22
C PHE A 175 5.52 -21.02 -16.38
N ASN A 176 5.44 -21.79 -17.46
CA ASN A 176 6.49 -22.68 -17.92
C ASN A 176 7.77 -21.90 -18.27
N GLU A 177 8.87 -22.62 -18.46
CA GLU A 177 10.16 -22.03 -18.88
C GLU A 177 10.06 -21.27 -20.22
N ASP A 178 9.14 -21.68 -21.11
CA ASP A 178 8.88 -21.01 -22.38
C ASP A 178 7.96 -19.77 -22.27
N GLY A 179 7.48 -19.44 -21.07
CA GLY A 179 6.57 -18.32 -20.80
C GLY A 179 5.09 -18.64 -21.02
N THR A 180 4.74 -19.89 -21.32
CA THR A 180 3.32 -20.31 -21.43
C THR A 180 2.72 -20.42 -20.03
N GLU A 181 1.52 -19.87 -19.86
CA GLU A 181 0.78 -19.94 -18.60
C GLU A 181 0.34 -21.38 -18.28
N ILE A 182 0.55 -21.78 -17.03
CA ILE A 182 0.09 -23.05 -16.47
C ILE A 182 -1.20 -22.76 -15.69
N PRO A 183 -2.35 -23.37 -16.05
CA PRO A 183 -3.56 -23.21 -15.26
C PRO A 183 -3.34 -23.67 -13.80
N ALA A 184 -3.80 -22.90 -12.82
CA ALA A 184 -3.59 -23.20 -11.40
C ALA A 184 -4.07 -24.61 -11.01
N ALA A 185 -5.18 -25.08 -11.57
CA ALA A 185 -5.69 -26.45 -11.37
C ALA A 185 -4.79 -27.54 -11.95
N SER A 186 -3.89 -27.21 -12.88
CA SER A 186 -2.90 -28.12 -13.46
C SER A 186 -1.58 -28.08 -12.72
N PHE A 187 -1.35 -27.05 -11.91
CA PHE A 187 -0.11 -26.89 -11.14
C PHE A 187 -0.20 -27.54 -9.76
N ALA A 188 -1.33 -27.44 -9.08
CA ALA A 188 -1.49 -27.94 -7.71
C ALA A 188 -2.63 -28.99 -7.64
N PRO A 189 -2.53 -30.03 -6.79
CA PRO A 189 -1.45 -30.33 -5.83
C PRO A 189 -0.25 -31.05 -6.43
N THR A 190 -0.33 -31.47 -7.68
CA THR A 190 0.72 -32.25 -8.37
C THR A 190 0.92 -31.69 -9.77
N PHE A 191 2.17 -31.46 -10.15
CA PHE A 191 2.54 -30.99 -11.46
C PHE A 191 3.41 -31.99 -12.20
N GLU A 192 2.86 -32.58 -13.27
CA GLU A 192 3.57 -33.53 -14.14
C GLU A 192 4.41 -32.78 -15.15
N THR A 193 5.73 -32.91 -15.05
CA THR A 193 6.64 -32.16 -15.93
C THR A 193 8.02 -32.80 -15.99
N THR A 194 8.78 -32.43 -17.00
CA THR A 194 10.22 -32.65 -17.07
C THR A 194 10.95 -31.70 -16.13
N SER A 195 12.25 -31.84 -15.96
CA SER A 195 13.07 -30.89 -15.23
C SER A 195 13.03 -29.50 -15.90
N GLN A 196 12.39 -28.51 -15.27
CA GLN A 196 12.29 -27.14 -15.77
C GLN A 196 12.24 -26.12 -14.63
N THR A 197 12.36 -24.85 -15.00
CA THR A 197 12.09 -23.71 -14.12
C THR A 197 10.67 -23.21 -14.36
N VAL A 198 9.86 -23.15 -13.30
CA VAL A 198 8.55 -22.53 -13.33
C VAL A 198 8.68 -21.13 -12.77
N THR A 199 8.22 -20.13 -13.52
CA THR A 199 8.13 -18.74 -13.03
C THR A 199 6.77 -18.54 -12.38
N ILE A 200 6.77 -18.07 -11.13
CA ILE A 200 5.55 -17.75 -10.40
C ILE A 200 5.49 -16.24 -10.18
N ARG A 201 4.41 -15.64 -10.63
CA ARG A 201 4.11 -14.22 -10.48
C ARG A 201 3.10 -14.02 -9.36
N VAL A 202 3.40 -13.10 -8.46
CA VAL A 202 2.55 -12.72 -7.33
C VAL A 202 2.21 -11.24 -7.45
N GLU A 203 0.92 -10.91 -7.46
CA GLU A 203 0.40 -9.56 -7.62
C GLU A 203 -0.69 -9.25 -6.59
#